data_747f7d5a4d7bcbbdf6c17ccf85da5fa5
#
_entry.id   747f7d5a4d7bcbbdf6c17ccf85da5fa5
#
_cell.length_a   1.000
_cell.length_b   1.000
_cell.length_c   1.000
_cell.angle_alpha   90.00
_cell.angle_beta   90.00
_cell.angle_gamma   90.00
#
_symmetry.space_group_name_H-M   'P 1'
#
loop_
_entity.id
_entity.type
_entity.pdbx_description
1 polymer ?
#
loop_
_entity_poly.entity_id
_entity_poly.type
_entity_poly.pdbx_seq_one_letter_code
_entity_poly.pdbx_strand_id
1 'polypeptide(L)'
;MGIPVLQKLLVGSYVVRQRLAGQKRYPLVLMLEPLFRCNLACAGCGKIDYPDPILHQNMSVEDALHAVDECGAPVVSIAGGEPLLHKQLPEIVRGIVGRKKFVYLCTNALLMEKKMAQYEPSTFFTWSVHLDGDKEMHDHSVCQPGVYDRAVAAIKAAKERGFRVNINCTLFNTAQPDRVAEFFDTVMEFGVDGITVSPGYAYERAPDQQHFLNRGKTKQLFRDVFKRGPKNKKWSFSQSSMFLDFLAGNQSYHCTPWGNPTRTIFGWQKPCYLLGEGYAKTFRELMDATDWDSYGTGNYEKCADCMVHSGYEASAVNDAVAHPLKALAVSLRGPRTDGEMTPEISLDRQRPAEYVFSKHVERKMEEIREAKSRPELAKAG
;
A
#
# COMPACT_ATOMS: atom_id res chain seq x y z
N MET A 1 7.74 14.49 -11.52
CA MET A 1 6.40 15.05 -11.28
C MET A 1 5.80 14.60 -9.95
N GLY A 2 5.89 13.35 -9.56
CA GLY A 2 5.41 12.82 -8.26
C GLY A 2 3.91 13.04 -8.05
N ILE A 3 3.52 13.26 -6.79
CA ILE A 3 2.12 13.50 -6.41
C ILE A 3 1.60 14.77 -7.10
N PRO A 4 0.41 14.73 -7.76
CA PRO A 4 -0.22 15.91 -8.36
C PRO A 4 -0.37 17.07 -7.36
N VAL A 5 -0.18 18.31 -7.80
CA VAL A 5 -0.35 19.48 -6.94
C VAL A 5 -1.76 19.52 -6.35
N LEU A 6 -2.78 19.20 -7.16
CA LEU A 6 -4.17 19.12 -6.70
C LEU A 6 -4.34 18.10 -5.56
N GLN A 7 -3.70 16.93 -5.67
CA GLN A 7 -3.74 15.92 -4.60
C GLN A 7 -3.09 16.44 -3.32
N LYS A 8 -1.92 17.08 -3.41
CA LYS A 8 -1.26 17.67 -2.23
C LYS A 8 -2.14 18.70 -1.54
N LEU A 9 -2.79 19.58 -2.31
CA LEU A 9 -3.70 20.61 -1.79
C LEU A 9 -4.94 19.99 -1.13
N LEU A 10 -5.60 19.02 -1.79
CA LEU A 10 -6.80 18.38 -1.26
C LEU A 10 -6.52 17.54 -0.03
N VAL A 11 -5.43 16.74 -0.02
CA VAL A 11 -5.02 15.96 1.15
C VAL A 11 -4.59 16.89 2.29
N GLY A 12 -3.79 17.92 2.01
CA GLY A 12 -3.39 18.91 3.02
C GLY A 12 -4.59 19.62 3.64
N SER A 13 -5.54 20.10 2.84
CA SER A 13 -6.76 20.73 3.33
C SER A 13 -7.66 19.76 4.13
N TYR A 14 -7.70 18.49 3.73
CA TYR A 14 -8.39 17.47 4.49
C TYR A 14 -7.76 17.27 5.88
N VAL A 15 -6.43 17.14 5.97
CA VAL A 15 -5.71 17.01 7.25
C VAL A 15 -5.96 18.21 8.16
N VAL A 16 -5.85 19.43 7.62
CA VAL A 16 -6.13 20.66 8.38
C VAL A 16 -7.56 20.65 8.92
N ARG A 17 -8.54 20.28 8.10
CA ARG A 17 -9.95 20.20 8.51
C ARG A 17 -10.19 19.20 9.62
N GLN A 18 -9.58 17.99 9.52
CA GLN A 18 -9.68 16.97 10.57
C GLN A 18 -9.11 17.48 11.90
N ARG A 19 -7.96 18.17 11.87
CA ARG A 19 -7.35 18.76 13.06
C ARG A 19 -8.22 19.87 13.68
N LEU A 20 -8.76 20.76 12.86
CA LEU A 20 -9.66 21.81 13.33
C LEU A 20 -10.95 21.23 13.93
N ALA A 21 -11.41 20.09 13.43
CA ALA A 21 -12.54 19.34 14.02
C ALA A 21 -12.16 18.53 15.27
N GLY A 22 -10.92 18.62 15.77
CA GLY A 22 -10.45 17.90 16.95
C GLY A 22 -10.28 16.39 16.75
N GLN A 23 -10.32 15.90 15.52
CA GLN A 23 -10.17 14.47 15.24
C GLN A 23 -8.71 14.03 15.42
N LYS A 24 -8.48 13.07 16.31
CA LYS A 24 -7.15 12.50 16.60
C LYS A 24 -6.79 11.36 15.64
N ARG A 25 -7.79 10.61 15.16
CA ARG A 25 -7.63 9.44 14.30
C ARG A 25 -8.56 9.59 13.09
N TYR A 26 -8.00 9.62 11.90
CA TYR A 26 -8.73 9.77 10.64
C TYR A 26 -7.96 9.13 9.48
N PRO A 27 -8.65 8.55 8.48
CA PRO A 27 -8.02 7.88 7.36
C PRO A 27 -7.45 8.89 6.35
N LEU A 28 -6.29 8.59 5.80
CA LEU A 28 -5.72 9.31 4.65
C LEU A 28 -5.86 8.51 3.35
N VAL A 29 -5.68 7.19 3.45
CA VAL A 29 -5.77 6.27 2.31
C VAL A 29 -6.66 5.10 2.70
N LEU A 30 -7.71 4.84 1.95
CA LEU A 30 -8.44 3.57 2.03
C LEU A 30 -7.69 2.53 1.20
N MET A 31 -7.26 1.43 1.81
CA MET A 31 -6.85 0.22 1.10
C MET A 31 -8.10 -0.61 0.80
N LEU A 32 -8.45 -0.75 -0.47
CA LEU A 32 -9.59 -1.53 -0.93
C LEU A 32 -9.09 -2.82 -1.60
N GLU A 33 -9.46 -3.97 -1.04
CA GLU A 33 -9.11 -5.29 -1.57
C GLU A 33 -10.39 -6.01 -2.06
N PRO A 34 -10.81 -5.80 -3.31
CA PRO A 34 -12.09 -6.29 -3.80
C PRO A 34 -12.10 -7.78 -4.10
N LEU A 35 -10.92 -8.43 -4.12
CA LEU A 35 -10.72 -9.87 -4.28
C LEU A 35 -9.33 -10.29 -3.81
N PHE A 36 -9.13 -11.60 -3.58
CA PHE A 36 -7.82 -12.15 -3.24
C PHE A 36 -7.19 -13.02 -4.35
N ARG A 37 -7.96 -13.38 -5.38
CA ARG A 37 -7.43 -14.14 -6.51
C ARG A 37 -6.35 -13.35 -7.27
N CYS A 38 -5.25 -14.02 -7.60
CA CYS A 38 -4.14 -13.47 -8.39
C CYS A 38 -3.76 -14.43 -9.52
N ASN A 39 -3.10 -13.92 -10.53
CA ASN A 39 -2.47 -14.67 -11.62
C ASN A 39 -0.94 -14.80 -11.44
N LEU A 40 -0.42 -14.43 -10.26
CA LEU A 40 0.95 -14.65 -9.81
C LEU A 40 0.96 -15.26 -8.41
N ALA A 41 2.08 -15.90 -8.03
CA ALA A 41 2.35 -16.46 -6.72
C ALA A 41 3.73 -15.98 -6.23
N CYS A 42 3.83 -14.68 -5.91
CA CYS A 42 5.08 -14.05 -5.51
C CYS A 42 5.60 -14.60 -4.18
N ALA A 43 6.92 -14.74 -4.04
CA ALA A 43 7.57 -15.34 -2.86
C ALA A 43 7.23 -14.59 -1.55
N GLY A 44 7.17 -13.25 -1.60
CA GLY A 44 6.88 -12.40 -0.43
C GLY A 44 5.39 -12.10 -0.20
N CYS A 45 4.45 -12.78 -0.89
CA CYS A 45 3.02 -12.47 -0.83
C CYS A 45 2.20 -13.58 -0.15
N GLY A 46 1.50 -13.26 0.95
CA GLY A 46 0.57 -14.17 1.62
C GLY A 46 -0.91 -13.97 1.24
N LYS A 47 -1.22 -13.09 0.28
CA LYS A 47 -2.60 -12.68 -0.03
C LYS A 47 -3.42 -13.71 -0.79
N ILE A 48 -2.81 -14.66 -1.47
CA ILE A 48 -3.49 -15.70 -2.26
C ILE A 48 -3.65 -17.03 -1.51
N ASP A 49 -3.13 -17.13 -0.30
CA ASP A 49 -3.17 -18.35 0.48
C ASP A 49 -4.53 -18.51 1.18
N TYR A 50 -5.58 -18.73 0.39
CA TYR A 50 -6.95 -18.97 0.82
C TYR A 50 -7.56 -20.15 0.06
N PRO A 51 -8.54 -20.87 0.67
CA PRO A 51 -9.34 -21.86 -0.05
C PRO A 51 -10.04 -21.29 -1.29
N ASP A 52 -10.17 -22.10 -2.34
CA ASP A 52 -10.80 -21.74 -3.60
C ASP A 52 -12.15 -21.00 -3.47
N PRO A 53 -13.09 -21.42 -2.60
CA PRO A 53 -14.35 -20.69 -2.45
C PRO A 53 -14.17 -19.24 -2.01
N ILE A 54 -13.13 -18.92 -1.24
CA ILE A 54 -12.79 -17.55 -0.83
C ILE A 54 -12.11 -16.81 -1.98
N LEU A 55 -11.17 -17.44 -2.68
CA LEU A 55 -10.48 -16.83 -3.84
C LEU A 55 -11.46 -16.44 -4.96
N HIS A 56 -12.62 -17.12 -5.07
CA HIS A 56 -13.65 -16.81 -6.04
C HIS A 56 -14.63 -15.72 -5.60
N GLN A 57 -14.56 -15.26 -4.33
CA GLN A 57 -15.37 -14.12 -3.88
C GLN A 57 -14.89 -12.82 -4.53
N ASN A 58 -15.85 -11.95 -4.83
CA ASN A 58 -15.59 -10.59 -5.30
C ASN A 58 -16.47 -9.63 -4.51
N MET A 59 -15.95 -8.48 -4.15
CA MET A 59 -16.72 -7.39 -3.57
C MET A 59 -17.65 -6.82 -4.64
N SER A 60 -18.89 -6.52 -4.31
CA SER A 60 -19.79 -5.85 -5.24
C SER A 60 -19.35 -4.39 -5.49
N VAL A 61 -19.82 -3.79 -6.58
CA VAL A 61 -19.59 -2.35 -6.85
C VAL A 61 -20.21 -1.51 -5.72
N GLU A 62 -21.40 -1.89 -5.26
CA GLU A 62 -22.11 -1.21 -4.19
C GLU A 62 -21.31 -1.25 -2.88
N ASP A 63 -20.86 -2.43 -2.43
CA ASP A 63 -20.04 -2.58 -1.22
C ASP A 63 -18.73 -1.79 -1.29
N ALA A 64 -18.09 -1.79 -2.48
CA ALA A 64 -16.85 -1.05 -2.69
C ALA A 64 -17.07 0.47 -2.56
N LEU A 65 -18.12 1.00 -3.19
CA LEU A 65 -18.44 2.42 -3.14
C LEU A 65 -18.98 2.84 -1.77
N HIS A 66 -19.76 1.99 -1.11
CA HIS A 66 -20.20 2.21 0.27
C HIS A 66 -19.00 2.31 1.22
N ALA A 67 -18.01 1.42 1.09
CA ALA A 67 -16.79 1.50 1.90
C ALA A 67 -15.99 2.80 1.66
N VAL A 68 -15.97 3.29 0.43
CA VAL A 68 -15.33 4.59 0.10
C VAL A 68 -16.06 5.76 0.76
N ASP A 69 -17.40 5.74 0.76
CA ASP A 69 -18.23 6.78 1.36
C ASP A 69 -18.13 6.74 2.90
N GLU A 70 -18.20 5.55 3.49
CA GLU A 70 -18.12 5.33 4.94
C GLU A 70 -16.76 5.74 5.50
N CYS A 71 -15.66 5.39 4.81
CA CYS A 71 -14.30 5.73 5.20
C CYS A 71 -14.01 7.23 5.04
N GLY A 72 -14.45 7.83 3.96
CA GLY A 72 -14.25 9.24 3.65
C GLY A 72 -12.80 9.64 3.29
N ALA A 73 -11.84 8.72 3.24
CA ALA A 73 -10.46 8.99 2.90
C ALA A 73 -10.33 9.72 1.54
N PRO A 74 -9.39 10.67 1.39
CA PRO A 74 -9.19 11.40 0.13
C PRO A 74 -8.53 10.55 -0.97
N VAL A 75 -7.83 9.48 -0.59
CA VAL A 75 -7.13 8.58 -1.50
C VAL A 75 -7.64 7.16 -1.31
N VAL A 76 -7.78 6.41 -2.41
CA VAL A 76 -8.12 4.99 -2.42
C VAL A 76 -7.03 4.23 -3.16
N SER A 77 -6.38 3.29 -2.49
CA SER A 77 -5.47 2.32 -3.09
C SER A 77 -6.22 1.02 -3.30
N ILE A 78 -6.43 0.63 -4.56
CA ILE A 78 -7.10 -0.64 -4.89
C ILE A 78 -6.02 -1.70 -5.06
N ALA A 79 -6.05 -2.72 -4.19
CA ALA A 79 -5.09 -3.81 -4.13
C ALA A 79 -5.82 -5.17 -4.01
N GLY A 80 -5.28 -6.10 -3.26
CA GLY A 80 -5.80 -7.45 -3.05
C GLY A 80 -4.89 -8.50 -3.67
N GLY A 81 -5.44 -9.46 -4.42
CA GLY A 81 -4.69 -10.29 -5.36
C GLY A 81 -4.31 -9.47 -6.60
N GLU A 82 -4.83 -9.83 -7.78
CA GLU A 82 -4.71 -8.98 -8.97
C GLU A 82 -6.08 -8.30 -9.23
N PRO A 83 -6.22 -6.99 -8.96
CA PRO A 83 -7.50 -6.30 -9.11
C PRO A 83 -8.09 -6.38 -10.51
N LEU A 84 -7.24 -6.42 -11.54
CA LEU A 84 -7.70 -6.55 -12.93
C LEU A 84 -8.42 -7.88 -13.24
N LEU A 85 -8.42 -8.84 -12.35
CA LEU A 85 -9.26 -10.05 -12.46
C LEU A 85 -10.74 -9.77 -12.07
N HIS A 86 -11.02 -8.68 -11.38
CA HIS A 86 -12.38 -8.28 -11.03
C HIS A 86 -13.13 -7.77 -12.27
N LYS A 87 -14.30 -8.37 -12.57
CA LYS A 87 -15.03 -8.06 -13.82
C LYS A 87 -15.57 -6.63 -13.84
N GLN A 88 -16.03 -6.12 -12.71
CA GLN A 88 -16.63 -4.79 -12.56
C GLN A 88 -15.65 -3.73 -12.01
N LEU A 89 -14.36 -3.99 -12.03
CA LEU A 89 -13.36 -3.03 -11.53
C LEU A 89 -13.44 -1.66 -12.23
N PRO A 90 -13.68 -1.56 -13.56
CA PRO A 90 -13.82 -0.26 -14.21
C PRO A 90 -14.99 0.57 -13.65
N GLU A 91 -16.08 -0.09 -13.22
CA GLU A 91 -17.24 0.57 -12.60
C GLU A 91 -16.88 1.10 -11.20
N ILE A 92 -16.16 0.29 -10.40
CA ILE A 92 -15.65 0.71 -9.09
C ILE A 92 -14.76 1.94 -9.24
N VAL A 93 -13.77 1.88 -10.16
CA VAL A 93 -12.84 3.00 -10.41
C VAL A 93 -13.60 4.26 -10.85
N ARG A 94 -14.52 4.16 -11.82
CA ARG A 94 -15.34 5.31 -12.24
C ARG A 94 -16.16 5.90 -11.08
N GLY A 95 -16.75 5.04 -10.25
CA GLY A 95 -17.50 5.46 -9.07
C GLY A 95 -16.65 6.23 -8.06
N ILE A 96 -15.40 5.78 -7.82
CA ILE A 96 -14.46 6.45 -6.90
C ILE A 96 -13.98 7.79 -7.49
N VAL A 97 -13.58 7.81 -8.77
CA VAL A 97 -13.16 9.03 -9.48
C VAL A 97 -14.30 10.05 -9.53
N GLY A 98 -15.54 9.62 -9.75
CA GLY A 98 -16.74 10.45 -9.69
C GLY A 98 -16.94 11.16 -8.34
N ARG A 99 -16.49 10.55 -7.26
CA ARG A 99 -16.47 11.10 -5.90
C ARG A 99 -15.29 12.07 -5.64
N LYS A 100 -14.49 12.38 -6.65
CA LYS A 100 -13.29 13.20 -6.57
C LYS A 100 -12.25 12.66 -5.57
N LYS A 101 -12.16 11.34 -5.45
CA LYS A 101 -11.12 10.64 -4.70
C LYS A 101 -9.99 10.24 -5.64
N PHE A 102 -8.75 10.30 -5.16
CA PHE A 102 -7.59 9.84 -5.93
C PHE A 102 -7.49 8.33 -5.86
N VAL A 103 -7.40 7.68 -7.00
CA VAL A 103 -7.27 6.21 -7.12
C VAL A 103 -5.85 5.85 -7.52
N TYR A 104 -5.25 4.93 -6.76
CA TYR A 104 -4.05 4.20 -7.14
C TYR A 104 -4.47 2.74 -7.37
N LEU A 105 -4.53 2.31 -8.63
CA LEU A 105 -4.87 0.94 -8.99
C LEU A 105 -3.60 0.10 -9.06
N CYS A 106 -3.38 -0.71 -8.01
CA CYS A 106 -2.23 -1.61 -7.93
C CYS A 106 -2.42 -2.79 -8.89
N THR A 107 -1.38 -3.14 -9.65
CA THR A 107 -1.42 -4.26 -10.60
C THR A 107 -0.02 -4.81 -10.86
N ASN A 108 0.06 -6.12 -11.13
CA ASN A 108 1.26 -6.77 -11.64
C ASN A 108 1.46 -6.55 -13.16
N ALA A 109 0.61 -5.75 -13.77
CA ALA A 109 0.59 -5.35 -15.17
C ALA A 109 0.30 -6.45 -16.22
N LEU A 110 0.26 -7.73 -15.86
CA LEU A 110 0.05 -8.83 -16.83
C LEU A 110 -1.25 -8.71 -17.64
N LEU A 111 -2.26 -8.05 -17.09
CA LEU A 111 -3.55 -7.81 -17.75
C LEU A 111 -3.76 -6.34 -18.14
N MET A 112 -2.83 -5.45 -17.78
CA MET A 112 -3.02 -4.00 -17.88
C MET A 112 -3.21 -3.56 -19.33
N GLU A 113 -2.35 -3.96 -20.25
CA GLU A 113 -2.44 -3.58 -21.67
C GLU A 113 -3.79 -4.00 -22.27
N LYS A 114 -4.21 -5.25 -22.03
CA LYS A 114 -5.48 -5.79 -22.54
C LYS A 114 -6.71 -5.05 -21.97
N LYS A 115 -6.64 -4.57 -20.73
CA LYS A 115 -7.78 -3.96 -20.02
C LYS A 115 -7.76 -2.44 -19.99
N MET A 116 -6.66 -1.83 -20.37
CA MET A 116 -6.46 -0.38 -20.30
C MET A 116 -7.53 0.44 -21.04
N ALA A 117 -8.11 -0.10 -22.15
CA ALA A 117 -9.19 0.56 -22.88
C ALA A 117 -10.49 0.74 -22.09
N GLN A 118 -10.63 0.09 -20.93
CA GLN A 118 -11.81 0.20 -20.06
C GLN A 118 -11.69 1.38 -19.07
N TYR A 119 -10.57 2.09 -19.07
CA TYR A 119 -10.27 3.20 -18.17
C TYR A 119 -9.95 4.47 -18.94
N GLU A 120 -10.18 5.61 -18.30
CA GLU A 120 -9.91 6.93 -18.86
C GLU A 120 -8.77 7.64 -18.12
N PRO A 121 -7.84 8.30 -18.82
CA PRO A 121 -6.84 9.16 -18.18
C PRO A 121 -7.50 10.25 -17.36
N SER A 122 -7.03 10.42 -16.12
CA SER A 122 -7.57 11.42 -15.20
C SER A 122 -6.51 11.83 -14.17
N THR A 123 -6.58 13.05 -13.68
CA THR A 123 -5.77 13.50 -12.53
C THR A 123 -6.10 12.70 -11.26
N PHE A 124 -7.31 12.13 -11.17
CA PHE A 124 -7.75 11.32 -10.05
C PHE A 124 -7.45 9.83 -10.21
N PHE A 125 -6.86 9.39 -11.32
CA PHE A 125 -6.55 7.98 -11.57
C PHE A 125 -5.07 7.77 -11.89
N THR A 126 -4.44 6.82 -11.22
CA THR A 126 -3.03 6.46 -11.41
C THR A 126 -2.91 4.93 -11.43
N TRP A 127 -2.31 4.39 -12.46
CA TRP A 127 -1.82 3.01 -12.44
C TRP A 127 -0.65 2.90 -11.46
N SER A 128 -0.72 1.98 -10.51
CA SER A 128 0.36 1.68 -9.57
C SER A 128 0.93 0.32 -9.92
N VAL A 129 1.98 0.31 -10.74
CA VAL A 129 2.55 -0.92 -11.32
C VAL A 129 3.60 -1.49 -10.38
N HIS A 130 3.46 -2.76 -10.05
CA HIS A 130 4.41 -3.50 -9.22
C HIS A 130 5.70 -3.79 -10.01
N LEU A 131 6.83 -3.26 -9.52
CA LEU A 131 8.18 -3.56 -9.99
C LEU A 131 9.16 -3.42 -8.82
N ASP A 132 9.80 -4.53 -8.39
CA ASP A 132 10.67 -4.60 -7.21
C ASP A 132 12.16 -4.44 -7.52
N GLY A 133 12.52 -4.07 -8.72
CA GLY A 133 13.91 -3.91 -9.12
C GLY A 133 14.10 -4.05 -10.63
N ASP A 134 15.33 -4.32 -11.05
CA ASP A 134 15.62 -4.68 -12.42
C ASP A 134 14.97 -6.00 -12.84
N LYS A 135 15.13 -6.39 -14.08
CA LYS A 135 14.47 -7.57 -14.66
C LYS A 135 14.73 -8.86 -13.88
N GLU A 136 15.96 -9.11 -13.48
CA GLU A 136 16.33 -10.30 -12.72
C GLU A 136 15.70 -10.28 -11.33
N MET A 137 15.80 -9.17 -10.61
CA MET A 137 15.24 -9.01 -9.28
C MET A 137 13.73 -9.14 -9.30
N HIS A 138 13.06 -8.48 -10.23
CA HIS A 138 11.60 -8.50 -10.30
C HIS A 138 11.05 -9.88 -10.67
N ASP A 139 11.56 -10.49 -11.75
CA ASP A 139 11.10 -11.82 -12.20
C ASP A 139 11.35 -12.89 -11.12
N HIS A 140 12.44 -12.74 -10.33
CA HIS A 140 12.69 -13.59 -9.17
C HIS A 140 11.67 -13.36 -8.04
N SER A 141 11.39 -12.11 -7.67
CA SER A 141 10.46 -11.78 -6.58
C SER A 141 9.03 -12.25 -6.87
N VAL A 142 8.60 -12.18 -8.13
CA VAL A 142 7.26 -12.64 -8.56
C VAL A 142 7.21 -14.12 -8.95
N CYS A 143 8.34 -14.83 -8.85
CA CYS A 143 8.49 -16.26 -9.17
C CYS A 143 8.07 -16.62 -10.60
N GLN A 144 8.19 -15.69 -11.55
CA GLN A 144 7.81 -15.92 -12.95
C GLN A 144 8.66 -15.08 -13.91
N PRO A 145 9.40 -15.71 -14.85
CA PRO A 145 10.20 -15.01 -15.84
C PRO A 145 9.32 -14.25 -16.85
N GLY A 146 9.82 -13.11 -17.33
CA GLY A 146 9.20 -12.29 -18.38
C GLY A 146 8.08 -11.37 -17.87
N VAL A 147 7.81 -11.30 -16.57
CA VAL A 147 6.84 -10.36 -15.99
C VAL A 147 7.35 -8.93 -16.10
N TYR A 148 8.64 -8.70 -15.84
CA TYR A 148 9.26 -7.39 -15.97
C TYR A 148 9.06 -6.78 -17.35
N ASP A 149 9.37 -7.52 -18.42
CA ASP A 149 9.25 -7.02 -19.78
C ASP A 149 7.81 -6.64 -20.14
N ARG A 150 6.84 -7.44 -19.68
CA ARG A 150 5.40 -7.16 -19.86
C ARG A 150 4.95 -5.94 -19.08
N ALA A 151 5.43 -5.78 -17.86
CA ALA A 151 5.14 -4.60 -17.04
C ALA A 151 5.71 -3.33 -17.68
N VAL A 152 6.95 -3.36 -18.16
CA VAL A 152 7.58 -2.22 -18.87
C VAL A 152 6.82 -1.86 -20.14
N ALA A 153 6.39 -2.85 -20.94
CA ALA A 153 5.58 -2.61 -22.12
C ALA A 153 4.24 -1.94 -21.78
N ALA A 154 3.55 -2.44 -20.74
CA ALA A 154 2.29 -1.87 -20.28
C ALA A 154 2.44 -0.45 -19.72
N ILE A 155 3.54 -0.15 -19.00
CA ILE A 155 3.88 1.20 -18.52
C ILE A 155 4.02 2.16 -19.70
N LYS A 156 4.82 1.80 -20.71
CA LYS A 156 5.04 2.64 -21.90
C LYS A 156 3.72 2.90 -22.64
N ALA A 157 2.93 1.87 -22.90
CA ALA A 157 1.62 1.99 -23.53
C ALA A 157 0.66 2.89 -22.72
N ALA A 158 0.67 2.81 -21.39
CA ALA A 158 -0.12 3.69 -20.54
C ALA A 158 0.33 5.15 -20.63
N LYS A 159 1.63 5.39 -20.65
CA LYS A 159 2.19 6.75 -20.79
C LYS A 159 1.85 7.35 -22.15
N GLU A 160 1.94 6.59 -23.23
CA GLU A 160 1.54 7.02 -24.60
C GLU A 160 0.06 7.41 -24.66
N ARG A 161 -0.80 6.73 -23.86
CA ARG A 161 -2.23 7.04 -23.77
C ARG A 161 -2.56 8.15 -22.77
N GLY A 162 -1.57 8.83 -22.18
CA GLY A 162 -1.75 9.95 -21.26
C GLY A 162 -2.13 9.57 -19.84
N PHE A 163 -2.05 8.30 -19.46
CA PHE A 163 -2.27 7.90 -18.08
C PHE A 163 -1.14 8.33 -17.14
N ARG A 164 -1.50 8.56 -15.90
CA ARG A 164 -0.53 8.62 -14.81
C ARG A 164 -0.10 7.20 -14.43
N VAL A 165 1.20 7.03 -14.23
CA VAL A 165 1.79 5.75 -13.83
C VAL A 165 2.73 5.98 -12.64
N ASN A 166 2.52 5.21 -11.60
CA ASN A 166 3.40 5.10 -10.43
C ASN A 166 4.00 3.70 -10.37
N ILE A 167 5.25 3.60 -9.98
CA ILE A 167 5.87 2.31 -9.66
C ILE A 167 5.64 2.01 -8.18
N ASN A 168 5.20 0.80 -7.86
CA ASN A 168 5.12 0.28 -6.50
C ASN A 168 6.24 -0.74 -6.30
N CYS A 169 7.27 -0.34 -5.55
CA CYS A 169 8.51 -1.08 -5.37
C CYS A 169 8.65 -1.53 -3.91
N THR A 170 8.82 -2.84 -3.71
CA THR A 170 9.12 -3.44 -2.41
C THR A 170 10.57 -3.88 -2.39
N LEU A 171 11.34 -3.44 -1.41
CA LEU A 171 12.75 -3.80 -1.26
C LEU A 171 12.91 -4.87 -0.18
N PHE A 172 13.67 -5.92 -0.49
CA PHE A 172 13.98 -7.04 0.39
C PHE A 172 15.45 -6.97 0.85
N ASN A 173 15.85 -7.86 1.76
CA ASN A 173 17.21 -7.88 2.33
C ASN A 173 18.32 -8.23 1.33
N THR A 174 17.96 -8.75 0.17
CA THR A 174 18.86 -9.02 -0.96
C THR A 174 19.10 -7.79 -1.84
N ALA A 175 18.35 -6.69 -1.63
CA ALA A 175 18.45 -5.47 -2.41
C ALA A 175 19.84 -4.82 -2.25
N GLN A 176 20.51 -4.58 -3.37
CA GLN A 176 21.81 -3.93 -3.45
C GLN A 176 21.62 -2.45 -3.74
N PRO A 177 22.15 -1.52 -2.92
CA PRO A 177 21.93 -0.09 -3.10
C PRO A 177 22.24 0.45 -4.51
N ASP A 178 23.31 -0.05 -5.15
CA ASP A 178 23.68 0.37 -6.51
C ASP A 178 22.64 -0.08 -7.54
N ARG A 179 22.21 -1.34 -7.49
CA ARG A 179 21.16 -1.88 -8.38
C ARG A 179 19.82 -1.18 -8.18
N VAL A 180 19.45 -0.85 -6.94
CA VAL A 180 18.21 -0.11 -6.63
C VAL A 180 18.29 1.31 -7.19
N ALA A 181 19.42 2.00 -7.06
CA ALA A 181 19.60 3.33 -7.63
C ALA A 181 19.51 3.31 -9.17
N GLU A 182 20.15 2.34 -9.82
CA GLU A 182 20.08 2.14 -11.28
C GLU A 182 18.66 1.80 -11.75
N PHE A 183 17.94 1.01 -10.97
CA PHE A 183 16.53 0.73 -11.23
C PHE A 183 15.68 2.00 -11.13
N PHE A 184 15.88 2.84 -10.12
CA PHE A 184 15.15 4.12 -10.01
C PHE A 184 15.46 5.06 -11.17
N ASP A 185 16.73 5.13 -11.64
CA ASP A 185 17.08 5.88 -12.84
C ASP A 185 16.33 5.34 -14.07
N THR A 186 16.34 4.01 -14.26
CA THR A 186 15.69 3.33 -15.37
C THR A 186 14.18 3.59 -15.42
N VAL A 187 13.48 3.47 -14.30
CA VAL A 187 12.02 3.70 -14.30
C VAL A 187 11.67 5.16 -14.53
N MET A 188 12.51 6.11 -14.11
CA MET A 188 12.31 7.52 -14.43
C MET A 188 12.48 7.80 -15.93
N GLU A 189 13.28 7.01 -16.65
CA GLU A 189 13.42 7.10 -18.11
C GLU A 189 12.15 6.61 -18.84
N PHE A 190 11.38 5.69 -18.27
CA PHE A 190 10.06 5.30 -18.80
C PHE A 190 9.02 6.43 -18.72
N GLY A 191 9.36 7.55 -18.10
CA GLY A 191 8.47 8.70 -17.96
C GLY A 191 7.36 8.51 -16.93
N VAL A 192 7.55 7.62 -15.95
CA VAL A 192 6.60 7.44 -14.85
C VAL A 192 6.45 8.70 -14.03
N ASP A 193 5.29 8.87 -13.40
CA ASP A 193 4.98 10.06 -12.61
C ASP A 193 5.61 10.00 -11.21
N GLY A 194 5.82 8.80 -10.67
CA GLY A 194 6.43 8.63 -9.36
C GLY A 194 6.75 7.18 -9.02
N ILE A 195 7.44 7.03 -7.89
CA ILE A 195 7.81 5.74 -7.28
C ILE A 195 7.26 5.75 -5.86
N THR A 196 6.54 4.71 -5.48
CA THR A 196 6.23 4.36 -4.10
C THR A 196 7.19 3.25 -3.69
N VAL A 197 7.93 3.44 -2.61
CA VAL A 197 8.92 2.47 -2.14
C VAL A 197 8.63 2.05 -0.70
N SER A 198 8.77 0.76 -0.43
CA SER A 198 8.60 0.21 0.92
C SER A 198 9.61 -0.89 1.20
N PRO A 199 10.05 -1.07 2.46
CA PRO A 199 10.68 -2.31 2.86
C PRO A 199 9.65 -3.44 2.83
N GLY A 200 10.08 -4.65 2.46
CA GLY A 200 9.26 -5.85 2.54
C GLY A 200 8.90 -6.15 3.99
N TYR A 201 7.64 -6.48 4.23
CA TYR A 201 7.13 -6.89 5.53
C TYR A 201 6.91 -8.40 5.55
N ALA A 202 7.31 -9.04 6.65
CA ALA A 202 7.15 -10.48 6.87
C ALA A 202 5.68 -10.86 7.09
N TYR A 203 4.92 -11.02 6.00
CA TYR A 203 3.57 -11.57 6.07
C TYR A 203 3.62 -12.99 6.65
N GLU A 204 2.78 -13.27 7.63
CA GLU A 204 2.69 -14.58 8.30
C GLU A 204 2.60 -15.77 7.33
N ARG A 205 1.97 -15.56 6.18
CA ARG A 205 1.69 -16.59 5.17
C ARG A 205 2.51 -16.44 3.89
N ALA A 206 3.50 -15.55 3.86
CA ALA A 206 4.40 -15.47 2.73
C ALA A 206 5.23 -16.77 2.63
N PRO A 207 5.36 -17.36 1.42
CA PRO A 207 6.17 -18.56 1.22
C PRO A 207 7.61 -18.41 1.67
N ASP A 208 8.19 -17.23 1.42
CA ASP A 208 9.54 -16.86 1.84
C ASP A 208 9.49 -15.99 3.10
N GLN A 209 10.15 -16.46 4.17
CA GLN A 209 10.26 -15.74 5.44
C GLN A 209 11.68 -15.21 5.71
N GLN A 210 12.64 -15.46 4.83
CA GLN A 210 14.05 -15.17 5.07
C GLN A 210 14.51 -13.82 4.51
N HIS A 211 13.79 -13.30 3.52
CA HIS A 211 14.22 -12.13 2.74
C HIS A 211 13.61 -10.80 3.18
N PHE A 212 12.95 -10.76 4.34
CA PHE A 212 12.43 -9.51 4.89
C PHE A 212 13.50 -8.68 5.61
N LEU A 213 13.31 -7.35 5.59
CA LEU A 213 14.20 -6.40 6.23
C LEU A 213 13.78 -6.15 7.68
N ASN A 214 14.75 -6.14 8.60
CA ASN A 214 14.56 -5.52 9.92
C ASN A 214 14.75 -3.99 9.84
N ARG A 215 14.37 -3.26 10.91
CA ARG A 215 14.43 -1.79 10.94
C ARG A 215 15.84 -1.23 10.68
N GLY A 216 16.86 -1.78 11.35
CA GLY A 216 18.24 -1.31 11.20
C GLY A 216 18.74 -1.48 9.76
N LYS A 217 18.53 -2.65 9.16
CA LYS A 217 18.87 -2.91 7.74
C LYS A 217 18.06 -2.02 6.79
N THR A 218 16.78 -1.78 7.09
CA THR A 218 15.94 -0.86 6.31
C THR A 218 16.54 0.54 6.29
N LYS A 219 16.82 1.12 7.45
CA LYS A 219 17.41 2.46 7.56
C LYS A 219 18.73 2.57 6.79
N GLN A 220 19.60 1.57 6.94
CA GLN A 220 20.87 1.54 6.25
C GLN A 220 20.72 1.43 4.75
N LEU A 221 19.89 0.50 4.25
CA LEU A 221 19.63 0.32 2.83
C LEU A 221 19.12 1.63 2.17
N PHE A 222 18.09 2.26 2.76
CA PHE A 222 17.52 3.49 2.19
C PHE A 222 18.51 4.65 2.23
N ARG A 223 19.32 4.76 3.31
CA ARG A 223 20.39 5.75 3.41
C ARG A 223 21.43 5.57 2.30
N ASP A 224 21.85 4.33 2.06
CA ASP A 224 22.82 3.99 1.03
C ASP A 224 22.28 4.21 -0.38
N VAL A 225 21.02 3.89 -0.64
CA VAL A 225 20.35 4.20 -1.91
C VAL A 225 20.27 5.71 -2.15
N PHE A 226 19.80 6.47 -1.17
CA PHE A 226 19.66 7.93 -1.32
C PHE A 226 21.02 8.65 -1.43
N LYS A 227 22.08 8.11 -0.83
CA LYS A 227 23.44 8.63 -0.96
C LYS A 227 23.98 8.56 -2.39
N ARG A 228 23.54 7.57 -3.16
CA ARG A 228 23.94 7.46 -4.59
C ARG A 228 23.29 8.56 -5.42
N GLY A 229 22.06 8.90 -5.11
CA GLY A 229 21.31 9.93 -5.85
C GLY A 229 21.02 9.54 -7.30
N PRO A 230 20.24 10.35 -8.01
CA PRO A 230 19.93 10.15 -9.41
C PRO A 230 21.12 10.53 -10.32
N LYS A 231 21.38 9.72 -11.37
CA LYS A 231 22.43 10.01 -12.38
C LYS A 231 21.96 11.00 -13.44
N ASN A 232 20.72 10.84 -13.93
CA ASN A 232 20.20 11.57 -15.09
C ASN A 232 18.97 12.43 -14.75
N LYS A 233 17.90 11.79 -14.30
CA LYS A 233 16.64 12.45 -13.96
C LYS A 233 16.39 12.38 -12.48
N LYS A 234 15.99 13.49 -11.87
CA LYS A 234 15.59 13.51 -10.47
C LYS A 234 14.54 12.42 -10.20
N TRP A 235 14.79 11.57 -9.21
CA TRP A 235 13.81 10.59 -8.75
C TRP A 235 12.58 11.31 -8.18
N SER A 236 11.43 10.84 -8.57
CA SER A 236 10.15 11.40 -8.15
C SER A 236 9.41 10.37 -7.33
N PHE A 237 9.24 10.63 -6.03
CA PHE A 237 8.52 9.72 -5.15
C PHE A 237 7.06 10.18 -4.96
N SER A 238 6.16 9.20 -4.84
CA SER A 238 4.74 9.40 -4.52
C SER A 238 4.45 9.35 -3.02
N GLN A 239 5.48 9.50 -2.22
CA GLN A 239 5.46 9.54 -0.75
C GLN A 239 5.99 10.89 -0.28
N SER A 240 5.68 11.26 0.97
CA SER A 240 6.18 12.49 1.56
C SER A 240 7.71 12.43 1.76
N SER A 241 8.38 13.55 1.59
CA SER A 241 9.82 13.64 1.89
C SER A 241 10.14 13.28 3.34
N MET A 242 9.21 13.55 4.25
CA MET A 242 9.33 13.21 5.67
C MET A 242 9.31 11.69 5.89
N PHE A 243 8.50 10.94 5.12
CA PHE A 243 8.50 9.49 5.18
C PHE A 243 9.79 8.89 4.59
N LEU A 244 10.29 9.43 3.47
CA LEU A 244 11.57 8.99 2.92
C LEU A 244 12.73 9.26 3.89
N ASP A 245 12.70 10.40 4.58
CA ASP A 245 13.68 10.74 5.63
C ASP A 245 13.55 9.83 6.86
N PHE A 246 12.33 9.33 7.17
CA PHE A 246 12.11 8.28 8.17
C PHE A 246 12.70 6.94 7.74
N LEU A 247 12.52 6.52 6.49
CA LEU A 247 13.13 5.30 5.97
C LEU A 247 14.67 5.35 6.03
N ALA A 248 15.26 6.53 5.85
CA ALA A 248 16.70 6.76 6.01
C ALA A 248 17.14 6.90 7.48
N GLY A 249 16.26 6.68 8.45
CA GLY A 249 16.57 6.69 9.87
C GLY A 249 16.73 8.07 10.51
N ASN A 250 16.22 9.14 9.88
CA ASN A 250 16.39 10.50 10.40
C ASN A 250 15.17 11.02 11.18
N GLN A 251 14.04 10.33 11.13
CA GLN A 251 12.81 10.67 11.85
C GLN A 251 12.42 9.50 12.75
N SER A 252 11.71 9.81 13.83
CA SER A 252 11.07 8.79 14.70
C SER A 252 9.58 9.02 14.67
N TYR A 253 8.83 8.00 14.26
CA TYR A 253 7.36 8.05 14.19
C TYR A 253 6.74 6.85 14.90
N HIS A 254 5.56 7.09 15.48
CA HIS A 254 4.67 6.02 15.91
C HIS A 254 3.83 5.54 14.75
N CYS A 255 3.51 4.26 14.75
CA CYS A 255 2.60 3.68 13.76
C CYS A 255 1.20 4.26 13.91
N THR A 256 0.58 4.63 12.79
CA THR A 256 -0.78 5.18 12.73
C THR A 256 -1.64 4.34 11.77
N PRO A 257 -1.98 3.09 12.13
CA PRO A 257 -2.64 2.15 11.21
C PRO A 257 -4.04 2.63 10.78
N TRP A 258 -4.72 3.42 11.62
CA TRP A 258 -6.00 4.07 11.27
C TRP A 258 -5.90 5.05 10.10
N GLY A 259 -4.69 5.52 9.77
CA GLY A 259 -4.45 6.40 8.62
C GLY A 259 -4.58 5.67 7.28
N ASN A 260 -4.48 4.33 7.29
CA ASN A 260 -4.60 3.48 6.11
C ASN A 260 -5.48 2.24 6.37
N PRO A 261 -6.78 2.44 6.72
CA PRO A 261 -7.69 1.33 6.97
C PRO A 261 -7.88 0.48 5.73
N THR A 262 -8.13 -0.81 5.95
CA THR A 262 -8.29 -1.80 4.89
C THR A 262 -9.70 -2.39 4.88
N ARG A 263 -10.36 -2.36 3.72
CA ARG A 263 -11.64 -3.03 3.46
C ARG A 263 -11.43 -4.18 2.49
N THR A 264 -11.72 -5.39 2.94
CA THR A 264 -11.60 -6.63 2.17
C THR A 264 -12.97 -7.28 1.98
N ILE A 265 -13.04 -8.42 1.29
CA ILE A 265 -14.25 -9.26 1.20
C ILE A 265 -14.71 -9.82 2.56
N PHE A 266 -13.86 -9.81 3.59
CA PHE A 266 -14.21 -10.22 4.95
C PHE A 266 -14.84 -9.09 5.79
N GLY A 267 -14.62 -7.83 5.43
CA GLY A 267 -15.00 -6.66 6.22
C GLY A 267 -13.83 -5.69 6.39
N TRP A 268 -13.91 -4.82 7.38
CA TRP A 268 -12.87 -3.88 7.78
C TRP A 268 -11.81 -4.60 8.61
N GLN A 269 -10.61 -4.73 8.07
CA GLN A 269 -9.51 -5.52 8.68
C GLN A 269 -8.86 -4.80 9.85
N LYS A 270 -8.67 -5.52 10.97
CA LYS A 270 -7.99 -5.05 12.18
C LYS A 270 -6.56 -5.58 12.25
N PRO A 271 -5.60 -4.81 12.78
CA PRO A 271 -5.58 -3.36 12.94
C PRO A 271 -5.18 -2.64 11.65
N CYS A 272 -4.54 -3.36 10.72
CA CYS A 272 -4.01 -2.83 9.48
C CYS A 272 -4.00 -3.91 8.39
N TYR A 273 -3.64 -3.54 7.16
CA TYR A 273 -3.65 -4.46 6.04
C TYR A 273 -2.59 -5.59 6.13
N LEU A 274 -1.55 -5.39 6.96
CA LEU A 274 -0.49 -6.38 7.17
C LEU A 274 -0.89 -7.48 8.15
N LEU A 275 -1.73 -7.13 9.14
CA LEU A 275 -2.15 -8.04 10.21
C LEU A 275 -3.63 -8.38 10.04
N GLY A 276 -3.97 -9.65 10.06
CA GLY A 276 -5.35 -10.15 9.92
C GLY A 276 -5.92 -10.59 11.27
N GLU A 277 -5.98 -9.71 12.27
CA GLU A 277 -6.36 -10.08 13.66
C GLU A 277 -7.85 -9.90 13.95
N GLY A 278 -8.63 -9.55 12.97
CA GLY A 278 -10.06 -9.42 13.08
C GLY A 278 -10.67 -8.58 11.97
N TYR A 279 -12.00 -8.57 11.93
CA TYR A 279 -12.75 -7.80 10.97
C TYR A 279 -13.94 -7.14 11.65
N ALA A 280 -14.13 -5.85 11.40
CA ALA A 280 -15.31 -5.11 11.77
C ALA A 280 -16.31 -5.07 10.61
N LYS A 281 -17.59 -4.95 10.92
CA LYS A 281 -18.66 -4.84 9.90
C LYS A 281 -18.70 -3.46 9.28
N THR A 282 -18.50 -2.41 10.09
CA THR A 282 -18.53 -1.01 9.66
C THR A 282 -17.19 -0.32 9.93
N PHE A 283 -16.92 0.76 9.21
CA PHE A 283 -15.74 1.60 9.47
C PHE A 283 -15.76 2.19 10.86
N ARG A 284 -16.94 2.61 11.33
CA ARG A 284 -17.11 3.12 12.69
C ARG A 284 -16.74 2.07 13.73
N GLU A 285 -17.21 0.84 13.58
CA GLU A 285 -16.82 -0.27 14.48
C GLU A 285 -15.30 -0.51 14.46
N LEU A 286 -14.67 -0.45 13.28
CA LEU A 286 -13.22 -0.54 13.18
C LEU A 286 -12.53 0.52 14.03
N MET A 287 -12.99 1.77 13.90
CA MET A 287 -12.36 2.91 14.58
C MET A 287 -12.57 2.89 16.09
N ASP A 288 -13.77 2.52 16.54
CA ASP A 288 -14.18 2.58 17.93
C ASP A 288 -13.75 1.33 18.76
N ALA A 289 -13.76 0.13 18.12
CA ALA A 289 -13.52 -1.14 18.81
C ALA A 289 -12.07 -1.64 18.70
N THR A 290 -11.19 -0.96 17.99
CA THR A 290 -9.77 -1.36 17.88
C THR A 290 -8.95 -0.66 18.94
N ASP A 291 -8.23 -1.43 19.77
CA ASP A 291 -7.23 -0.86 20.69
C ASP A 291 -5.95 -0.49 19.89
N TRP A 292 -5.98 0.69 19.30
CA TRP A 292 -4.94 1.19 18.42
C TRP A 292 -3.57 1.33 19.10
N ASP A 293 -3.56 1.62 20.39
CA ASP A 293 -2.35 1.92 21.14
C ASP A 293 -1.57 0.64 21.50
N SER A 294 -2.21 -0.53 21.36
CA SER A 294 -1.58 -1.84 21.54
C SER A 294 -0.73 -2.31 20.33
N TYR A 295 -0.71 -1.54 19.23
CA TYR A 295 0.00 -1.86 18.01
C TYR A 295 1.18 -0.92 17.73
N GLY A 296 2.05 -1.32 16.82
CA GLY A 296 3.25 -0.59 16.44
C GLY A 296 4.52 -1.17 17.06
N THR A 297 5.66 -0.69 16.58
CA THR A 297 6.99 -1.12 17.07
C THR A 297 7.12 -0.81 18.56
N GLY A 298 7.58 -1.78 19.34
CA GLY A 298 7.70 -1.67 20.80
C GLY A 298 6.44 -2.06 21.56
N ASN A 299 5.27 -2.13 20.93
CA ASN A 299 4.00 -2.50 21.56
C ASN A 299 3.57 -3.92 21.18
N TYR A 300 3.87 -4.38 19.97
CA TYR A 300 3.45 -5.68 19.48
C TYR A 300 4.56 -6.39 18.68
N GLU A 301 4.81 -7.65 19.01
CA GLU A 301 5.90 -8.45 18.44
C GLU A 301 5.88 -8.47 16.90
N LYS A 302 4.71 -8.69 16.28
CA LYS A 302 4.57 -8.65 14.81
C LYS A 302 4.90 -7.30 14.19
N CYS A 303 4.90 -6.22 14.96
CA CYS A 303 5.22 -4.86 14.49
C CYS A 303 6.70 -4.49 14.64
N ALA A 304 7.53 -5.36 15.26
CA ALA A 304 8.90 -5.04 15.66
C ALA A 304 9.73 -4.43 14.52
N ASP A 305 9.71 -5.04 13.36
CA ASP A 305 10.50 -4.64 12.19
C ASP A 305 9.75 -3.77 11.17
N CYS A 306 8.48 -3.46 11.40
CA CYS A 306 7.65 -2.74 10.45
C CYS A 306 8.10 -1.28 10.27
N MET A 307 8.35 -0.90 9.00
CA MET A 307 8.56 0.48 8.55
C MET A 307 7.73 0.79 7.29
N VAL A 308 6.66 0.04 7.04
CA VAL A 308 5.85 0.12 5.83
C VAL A 308 5.03 1.41 5.78
N HIS A 309 4.87 1.98 4.58
CA HIS A 309 4.16 3.25 4.37
C HIS A 309 2.75 3.26 4.96
N SER A 310 2.01 2.15 4.92
CA SER A 310 0.65 2.06 5.46
C SER A 310 0.57 2.33 6.98
N GLY A 311 1.66 2.13 7.71
CA GLY A 311 1.72 2.41 9.14
C GLY A 311 2.30 3.80 9.48
N TYR A 312 3.17 4.33 8.65
CA TYR A 312 4.00 5.49 9.01
C TYR A 312 3.84 6.71 8.09
N GLU A 313 3.31 6.55 6.87
CA GLU A 313 3.11 7.70 5.96
C GLU A 313 2.12 8.71 6.55
N ALA A 314 1.05 8.25 7.23
CA ALA A 314 0.11 9.15 7.87
C ALA A 314 0.76 9.98 9.00
N SER A 315 1.67 9.38 9.78
CA SER A 315 2.46 10.10 10.78
C SER A 315 3.36 11.15 10.12
N ALA A 316 4.04 10.79 9.03
CA ALA A 316 4.91 11.69 8.29
C ALA A 316 4.15 12.86 7.65
N VAL A 317 2.96 12.61 7.08
CA VAL A 317 2.07 13.64 6.54
C VAL A 317 1.57 14.57 7.64
N ASN A 318 1.19 14.02 8.80
CA ASN A 318 0.79 14.82 9.95
C ASN A 318 1.93 15.69 10.48
N ASP A 319 3.14 15.17 10.56
CA ASP A 319 4.33 15.94 10.94
C ASP A 319 4.61 17.06 9.92
N ALA A 320 4.51 16.77 8.62
CA ALA A 320 4.69 17.77 7.56
C ALA A 320 3.68 18.93 7.64
N VAL A 321 2.42 18.64 7.97
CA VAL A 321 1.39 19.69 8.16
C VAL A 321 1.60 20.46 9.45
N ALA A 322 2.08 19.81 10.53
CA ALA A 322 2.39 20.48 11.80
C ALA A 322 3.63 21.36 11.71
N HIS A 323 4.63 20.95 10.93
CA HIS A 323 5.93 21.59 10.81
C HIS A 323 6.29 21.88 9.35
N PRO A 324 5.57 22.79 8.66
CA PRO A 324 5.70 23.00 7.21
C PRO A 324 7.10 23.48 6.79
N LEU A 325 7.79 24.27 7.62
CA LEU A 325 9.17 24.70 7.34
C LEU A 325 10.17 23.54 7.40
N LYS A 326 9.99 22.63 8.38
CA LYS A 326 10.77 21.40 8.46
C LYS A 326 10.55 20.52 7.22
N ALA A 327 9.30 20.31 6.85
CA ALA A 327 8.93 19.52 5.68
C ALA A 327 9.48 20.13 4.38
N LEU A 328 9.43 21.46 4.24
CA LEU A 328 10.02 22.16 3.11
C LEU A 328 11.54 21.96 3.07
N ALA A 329 12.23 22.14 4.19
CA ALA A 329 13.68 21.92 4.28
C ALA A 329 14.07 20.50 3.87
N VAL A 330 13.37 19.46 4.37
CA VAL A 330 13.59 18.06 3.97
C VAL A 330 13.28 17.84 2.49
N SER A 331 12.21 18.46 1.96
CA SER A 331 11.85 18.34 0.55
C SER A 331 12.89 18.97 -0.41
N LEU A 332 13.56 20.04 0.02
CA LEU A 332 14.58 20.72 -0.78
C LEU A 332 15.94 19.98 -0.75
N ARG A 333 16.36 19.54 0.42
CA ARG A 333 17.66 18.83 0.57
C ARG A 333 17.60 17.34 0.19
N GLY A 334 16.42 16.73 0.23
CA GLY A 334 16.25 15.28 0.21
C GLY A 334 16.46 14.62 1.59
N PRO A 335 16.29 13.29 1.71
CA PRO A 335 16.64 12.54 2.91
C PRO A 335 18.11 12.69 3.26
N ARG A 336 18.42 12.87 4.55
CA ARG A 336 19.81 12.94 5.01
C ARG A 336 20.45 11.56 4.95
N THR A 337 21.68 11.49 4.42
CA THR A 337 22.41 10.23 4.17
C THR A 337 23.63 10.03 5.06
N ASP A 338 23.88 10.93 6.00
CA ASP A 338 25.01 10.94 6.92
C ASP A 338 24.56 11.27 8.36
N GLY A 339 25.51 11.24 9.30
CA GLY A 339 25.27 11.51 10.72
C GLY A 339 24.54 10.38 11.44
N GLU A 340 24.24 10.59 12.70
CA GLU A 340 23.55 9.62 13.56
C GLU A 340 22.12 9.33 13.08
N MET A 341 21.71 8.07 13.17
CA MET A 341 20.31 7.64 13.00
C MET A 341 19.54 7.83 14.31
N THR A 342 18.23 7.98 14.20
CA THR A 342 17.35 7.96 15.39
C THR A 342 17.54 6.64 16.15
N PRO A 343 17.54 6.67 17.50
CA PRO A 343 17.62 5.47 18.32
C PRO A 343 16.55 4.44 17.94
N GLU A 344 16.87 3.16 18.09
CA GLU A 344 15.89 2.09 17.95
C GLU A 344 14.89 2.12 19.10
N ILE A 345 13.66 1.75 18.81
CA ILE A 345 12.61 1.62 19.80
C ILE A 345 12.86 0.33 20.58
N SER A 346 12.84 0.39 21.93
CA SER A 346 12.95 -0.81 22.78
C SER A 346 11.79 -1.78 22.48
N LEU A 347 12.14 -3.07 22.41
CA LEU A 347 11.21 -4.18 22.19
C LEU A 347 10.84 -4.94 23.48
N ASP A 348 11.36 -4.50 24.63
CA ASP A 348 11.28 -5.25 25.89
C ASP A 348 9.84 -5.35 26.47
N ARG A 349 8.94 -4.47 26.06
CA ARG A 349 7.57 -4.37 26.60
C ARG A 349 6.49 -4.77 25.61
N GLN A 350 6.88 -5.29 24.45
CA GLN A 350 5.90 -5.67 23.42
C GLN A 350 5.08 -6.89 23.86
N ARG A 351 3.78 -6.86 23.57
CA ARG A 351 2.93 -8.04 23.75
C ARG A 351 3.28 -9.12 22.73
N PRO A 352 3.11 -10.42 23.07
CA PRO A 352 3.43 -11.52 22.15
C PRO A 352 2.50 -11.55 20.93
N ALA A 353 2.98 -12.17 19.86
CA ALA A 353 2.24 -12.36 18.62
C ALA A 353 1.00 -13.24 18.81
N GLU A 354 -0.11 -12.85 18.19
CA GLU A 354 -1.34 -13.64 18.10
C GLU A 354 -1.55 -14.16 16.68
N TYR A 355 -1.96 -15.43 16.54
CA TYR A 355 -2.17 -16.11 15.27
C TYR A 355 -3.64 -16.55 15.17
N VAL A 356 -4.49 -15.69 14.62
CA VAL A 356 -5.96 -15.87 14.58
C VAL A 356 -6.50 -16.06 13.16
N PHE A 357 -5.62 -16.09 12.17
CA PHE A 357 -6.02 -16.09 10.75
C PHE A 357 -6.90 -17.28 10.37
N SER A 358 -6.58 -18.50 10.83
CA SER A 358 -7.35 -19.72 10.55
C SER A 358 -8.82 -19.59 10.95
N LYS A 359 -9.10 -19.02 12.12
CA LYS A 359 -10.47 -18.80 12.63
C LYS A 359 -11.31 -17.92 11.70
N HIS A 360 -10.70 -16.92 11.07
CA HIS A 360 -11.41 -16.05 10.12
C HIS A 360 -11.71 -16.77 8.80
N VAL A 361 -10.77 -17.61 8.34
CA VAL A 361 -10.98 -18.44 7.16
C VAL A 361 -12.09 -19.46 7.40
N GLU A 362 -12.07 -20.16 8.52
CA GLU A 362 -13.10 -21.13 8.91
C GLU A 362 -14.49 -20.50 8.94
N ARG A 363 -14.64 -19.37 9.65
CA ARG A 363 -15.91 -18.63 9.70
C ARG A 363 -16.38 -18.22 8.31
N LYS A 364 -15.50 -17.71 7.44
CA LYS A 364 -15.88 -17.32 6.08
C LYS A 364 -16.29 -18.51 5.23
N MET A 365 -15.67 -19.66 5.41
CA MET A 365 -16.07 -20.89 4.74
C MET A 365 -17.45 -21.38 5.19
N GLU A 366 -17.79 -21.20 6.48
CA GLU A 366 -19.14 -21.49 6.99
C GLU A 366 -20.18 -20.57 6.36
N GLU A 367 -19.94 -19.23 6.36
CA GLU A 367 -20.82 -18.26 5.70
C GLU A 367 -21.09 -18.62 4.22
N ILE A 368 -20.05 -19.05 3.49
CA ILE A 368 -20.19 -19.45 2.07
C ILE A 368 -21.03 -20.75 1.95
N ARG A 369 -20.86 -21.71 2.85
CA ARG A 369 -21.66 -22.96 2.87
C ARG A 369 -23.12 -22.66 3.16
N GLU A 370 -23.41 -21.85 4.17
CA GLU A 370 -24.79 -21.44 4.53
C GLU A 370 -25.48 -20.68 3.39
N ALA A 371 -24.78 -19.75 2.73
CA ALA A 371 -25.33 -19.02 1.59
C ALA A 371 -25.68 -19.95 0.42
N LYS A 372 -24.90 -21.01 0.19
CA LYS A 372 -25.19 -22.03 -0.83
C LYS A 372 -26.38 -22.95 -0.46
N SER A 373 -26.57 -23.20 0.83
CA SER A 373 -27.68 -24.05 1.32
C SER A 373 -29.04 -23.33 1.38
N ARG A 374 -29.05 -21.99 1.28
CA ARG A 374 -30.24 -21.14 1.32
C ARG A 374 -30.40 -20.27 0.06
N PRO A 375 -30.56 -20.86 -1.15
CA PRO A 375 -30.52 -20.09 -2.40
C PRO A 375 -31.73 -19.14 -2.58
N GLU A 376 -32.81 -19.26 -1.81
CA GLU A 376 -34.00 -18.43 -1.95
C GLU A 376 -33.88 -17.04 -1.31
N LEU A 377 -32.99 -16.84 -0.37
CA LEU A 377 -32.76 -15.53 0.30
C LEU A 377 -31.83 -14.59 -0.47
N ALA A 378 -31.06 -15.10 -1.40
CA ALA A 378 -30.08 -14.33 -2.17
C ALA A 378 -30.70 -13.57 -3.38
N LYS A 379 -32.00 -13.75 -3.65
CA LYS A 379 -32.72 -13.09 -4.77
C LYS A 379 -33.63 -11.93 -4.31
N ALA A 380 -33.63 -11.62 -3.02
CA ALA A 380 -34.50 -10.59 -2.44
C ALA A 380 -33.72 -9.40 -1.83
N GLY A 381 -32.42 -9.19 -2.23
CA GLY A 381 -31.61 -8.07 -1.81
C GLY A 381 -30.99 -7.35 -2.98
#